data_a8c4d192b41a08510757984e0401fd60
#
_entry.id   a8c4d192b41a08510757984e0401fd60
#
_cell.length_a   1.000
_cell.length_b   1.000
_cell.length_c   1.000
_cell.angle_alpha   90.00
_cell.angle_beta   90.00
_cell.angle_gamma   90.00
#
_symmetry.space_group_name_H-M   'P 1'
#
loop_
_entity.id
_entity.type
_entity.pdbx_description
1 polymer ?
#
loop_
_entity_poly.entity_id
_entity_poly.type
_entity_poly.pdbx_seq_one_letter_code
_entity_poly.pdbx_strand_id
1 'polypeptide(L)'
;AYQSQNAANSLMILLHFLGREYMKYFAPDNGMLFDAPDRTVTQMDSRMRVIDALSADGKLPEVLLGAYADITVKKAGALIGCGRLDEGFAELDRAFALYERWIKIPDGTLLGFGESDLFGGAKINKCDSANRVEIHMPDGSKTWCPYMWLFWQMPSDILKYMESWPWFEAVRGEERFRAYIGKARNLSEKNK
;
A
#
# COMPACT_ATOMS: atom_id res chain seq x y z
N ALA A 1 -1.19 30.63 -4.89
CA ALA A 1 -0.54 29.82 -3.83
C ALA A 1 -1.54 29.37 -2.76
N TYR A 2 -2.36 30.25 -2.19
CA TYR A 2 -3.31 29.93 -1.11
C TYR A 2 -4.42 28.93 -1.52
N GLN A 3 -4.88 28.99 -2.76
CA GLN A 3 -5.94 28.10 -3.29
C GLN A 3 -5.43 26.67 -3.52
N SER A 4 -4.18 26.50 -3.92
CA SER A 4 -3.60 25.17 -4.12
C SER A 4 -3.33 24.43 -2.81
N GLN A 5 -2.97 25.16 -1.75
CA GLN A 5 -2.75 24.60 -0.42
C GLN A 5 -4.08 24.11 0.21
N ASN A 6 -5.17 24.85 0.01
CA ASN A 6 -6.51 24.45 0.44
C ASN A 6 -7.02 23.23 -0.34
N ALA A 7 -6.71 23.12 -1.64
CA ALA A 7 -7.09 21.98 -2.46
C ALA A 7 -6.34 20.71 -2.04
N ALA A 8 -5.04 20.79 -1.79
CA ALA A 8 -4.24 19.66 -1.32
C ALA A 8 -4.68 19.20 0.09
N ASN A 9 -4.94 20.13 1.00
CA ASN A 9 -5.47 19.81 2.33
C ASN A 9 -6.88 19.21 2.24
N SER A 10 -7.73 19.73 1.36
CA SER A 10 -9.08 19.20 1.15
C SER A 10 -9.04 17.79 0.53
N LEU A 11 -8.11 17.53 -0.39
CA LEU A 11 -7.94 16.22 -0.98
C LEU A 11 -7.38 15.21 0.03
N MET A 12 -6.41 15.60 0.87
CA MET A 12 -5.89 14.76 1.96
C MET A 12 -6.99 14.46 2.98
N ILE A 13 -7.83 15.45 3.32
CA ILE A 13 -8.99 15.27 4.17
C ILE A 13 -10.02 14.38 3.48
N LEU A 14 -10.28 14.58 2.20
CA LEU A 14 -11.22 13.77 1.42
C LEU A 14 -10.73 12.31 1.30
N LEU A 15 -9.46 12.09 1.01
CA LEU A 15 -8.86 10.75 0.99
C LEU A 15 -8.88 10.11 2.39
N HIS A 16 -8.70 10.92 3.44
CA HIS A 16 -8.86 10.46 4.81
C HIS A 16 -10.31 10.11 5.14
N PHE A 17 -11.28 10.96 4.79
CA PHE A 17 -12.70 10.70 5.01
C PHE A 17 -13.20 9.55 4.14
N LEU A 18 -12.87 9.52 2.85
CA LEU A 18 -13.21 8.42 1.97
C LEU A 18 -12.57 7.11 2.44
N GLY A 19 -11.30 7.15 2.86
CA GLY A 19 -10.64 5.99 3.46
C GLY A 19 -11.35 5.53 4.73
N ARG A 20 -11.67 6.45 5.63
CA ARG A 20 -12.33 6.16 6.92
C ARG A 20 -13.80 5.75 6.75
N GLU A 21 -14.56 6.44 5.92
CA GLU A 21 -15.95 6.09 5.63
C GLU A 21 -16.03 4.80 4.80
N TYR A 22 -15.14 4.64 3.83
CA TYR A 22 -14.99 3.40 3.09
C TYR A 22 -14.63 2.23 4.03
N MET A 23 -13.77 2.46 5.02
CA MET A 23 -13.40 1.47 6.03
C MET A 23 -14.57 1.13 6.97
N LYS A 24 -15.43 2.08 7.34
CA LYS A 24 -16.63 1.81 8.15
C LYS A 24 -17.62 0.88 7.45
N TYR A 25 -17.73 0.99 6.12
CA TYR A 25 -18.65 0.17 5.34
C TYR A 25 -18.08 -1.18 4.92
N PHE A 26 -16.76 -1.35 4.99
CA PHE A 26 -16.08 -2.48 4.35
C PHE A 26 -15.28 -3.40 5.26
N ALA A 27 -15.05 -3.10 6.49
CA ALA A 27 -14.73 -4.00 7.61
C ALA A 27 -14.01 -3.29 8.77
N PRO A 28 -14.19 -3.73 10.00
CA PRO A 28 -13.41 -3.29 11.15
C PRO A 28 -11.91 -3.61 11.04
N ASP A 29 -11.52 -4.59 10.22
CA ASP A 29 -10.15 -5.10 10.09
C ASP A 29 -9.51 -4.71 8.76
N ASN A 30 -9.23 -3.41 8.54
CA ASN A 30 -8.50 -2.90 7.35
C ASN A 30 -9.12 -3.26 5.99
N GLY A 31 -10.43 -3.52 5.93
CA GLY A 31 -11.15 -3.84 4.71
C GLY A 31 -11.06 -5.30 4.27
N MET A 32 -10.57 -6.19 5.14
CA MET A 32 -10.45 -7.62 4.85
C MET A 32 -11.73 -8.36 5.25
N LEU A 33 -12.47 -8.82 4.28
CA LEU A 33 -13.67 -9.64 4.48
C LEU A 33 -13.28 -11.12 4.36
N PHE A 34 -12.82 -11.70 5.45
CA PHE A 34 -12.32 -13.09 5.45
C PHE A 34 -13.39 -14.12 5.08
N ASP A 35 -14.64 -13.82 5.34
CA ASP A 35 -15.81 -14.61 4.96
C ASP A 35 -16.34 -14.31 3.54
N ALA A 36 -15.83 -13.27 2.89
CA ALA A 36 -16.21 -12.85 1.55
C ALA A 36 -15.00 -12.44 0.70
N PRO A 37 -14.10 -13.37 0.35
CA PRO A 37 -12.85 -13.05 -0.33
C PRO A 37 -13.06 -12.43 -1.73
N ASP A 38 -14.10 -12.83 -2.45
CA ASP A 38 -14.48 -12.25 -3.75
C ASP A 38 -14.77 -10.75 -3.67
N ARG A 39 -15.44 -10.32 -2.60
CA ARG A 39 -15.68 -8.90 -2.34
C ARG A 39 -14.40 -8.16 -2.02
N THR A 40 -13.48 -8.79 -1.30
CA THR A 40 -12.15 -8.21 -1.04
C THR A 40 -11.36 -8.05 -2.34
N VAL A 41 -11.38 -9.02 -3.25
CA VAL A 41 -10.77 -8.87 -4.59
C VAL A 41 -11.31 -7.61 -5.28
N THR A 42 -12.63 -7.47 -5.36
CA THR A 42 -13.29 -6.31 -5.98
C THR A 42 -12.88 -4.98 -5.34
N GLN A 43 -12.75 -4.95 -4.01
CA GLN A 43 -12.30 -3.76 -3.28
C GLN A 43 -10.85 -3.41 -3.59
N MET A 44 -9.96 -4.41 -3.60
CA MET A 44 -8.54 -4.19 -3.91
C MET A 44 -8.37 -3.70 -5.36
N ASP A 45 -9.11 -4.27 -6.31
CA ASP A 45 -9.14 -3.80 -7.70
C ASP A 45 -9.62 -2.35 -7.81
N SER A 46 -10.61 -1.96 -7.00
CA SER A 46 -11.10 -0.58 -6.99
C SER A 46 -10.05 0.39 -6.43
N ARG A 47 -9.33 0.01 -5.37
CA ARG A 47 -8.23 0.81 -4.82
C ARG A 47 -7.06 0.93 -5.79
N MET A 48 -6.69 -0.16 -6.48
CA MET A 48 -5.65 -0.13 -7.52
C MET A 48 -6.02 0.84 -8.62
N ARG A 49 -7.27 0.80 -9.13
CA ARG A 49 -7.75 1.74 -10.17
C ARG A 49 -7.66 3.20 -9.73
N VAL A 50 -7.94 3.51 -8.45
CA VAL A 50 -7.76 4.87 -7.93
C VAL A 50 -6.29 5.29 -7.97
N ILE A 51 -5.37 4.43 -7.54
CA ILE A 51 -3.94 4.71 -7.60
C ILE A 51 -3.46 4.83 -9.05
N ASP A 52 -3.92 3.95 -9.92
CA ASP A 52 -3.57 3.98 -11.35
C ASP A 52 -4.06 5.28 -12.02
N ALA A 53 -5.24 5.77 -11.63
CA ALA A 53 -5.77 7.06 -12.11
C ALA A 53 -4.97 8.28 -11.59
N LEU A 54 -4.26 8.14 -10.47
CA LEU A 54 -3.35 9.17 -9.96
C LEU A 54 -1.96 9.11 -10.63
N SER A 55 -1.70 8.06 -11.39
CA SER A 55 -0.40 7.82 -12.04
C SER A 55 -0.35 8.51 -13.39
N ALA A 56 0.34 9.65 -13.48
CA ALA A 56 0.62 10.27 -14.75
C ALA A 56 1.42 9.31 -15.65
N ASP A 57 1.16 9.32 -16.94
CA ASP A 57 1.86 8.46 -17.93
C ASP A 57 1.78 6.96 -17.67
N GLY A 58 0.83 6.50 -16.86
CA GLY A 58 0.68 5.09 -16.50
C GLY A 58 1.83 4.55 -15.63
N LYS A 59 2.70 5.41 -15.09
CA LYS A 59 3.78 5.05 -14.19
C LYS A 59 3.37 5.25 -12.75
N LEU A 60 3.40 4.18 -11.98
CA LEU A 60 3.14 4.25 -10.54
C LEU A 60 4.18 5.14 -9.84
N PRO A 61 3.77 6.23 -9.18
CA PRO A 61 4.66 7.08 -8.40
C PRO A 61 5.41 6.29 -7.33
N GLU A 62 6.69 6.57 -7.14
CA GLU A 62 7.51 5.85 -6.15
C GLU A 62 6.96 5.94 -4.73
N VAL A 63 6.36 7.08 -4.38
CA VAL A 63 5.71 7.29 -3.08
C VAL A 63 4.57 6.31 -2.80
N LEU A 64 3.96 5.75 -3.83
CA LEU A 64 2.83 4.81 -3.71
C LEU A 64 3.23 3.34 -3.85
N LEU A 65 4.51 3.04 -4.10
CA LEU A 65 4.98 1.65 -4.26
C LEU A 65 4.64 0.76 -3.07
N GLY A 66 4.89 1.24 -1.85
CA GLY A 66 4.59 0.48 -0.63
C GLY A 66 3.10 0.24 -0.43
N ALA A 67 2.28 1.28 -0.64
CA ALA A 67 0.83 1.17 -0.53
C ALA A 67 0.24 0.23 -1.60
N TYR A 68 0.74 0.34 -2.83
CA TYR A 68 0.29 -0.53 -3.92
C TYR A 68 0.68 -1.99 -3.68
N ALA A 69 1.89 -2.22 -3.15
CA ALA A 69 2.34 -3.56 -2.78
C ALA A 69 1.46 -4.18 -1.68
N ASP A 70 1.09 -3.41 -0.65
CA ASP A 70 0.18 -3.86 0.42
C ASP A 70 -1.19 -4.27 -0.15
N ILE A 71 -1.78 -3.42 -1.00
CA ILE A 71 -3.06 -3.72 -1.67
C ILE A 71 -2.94 -5.01 -2.50
N THR A 72 -1.80 -5.19 -3.17
CA THR A 72 -1.54 -6.37 -4.02
C THR A 72 -1.44 -7.65 -3.19
N VAL A 73 -0.78 -7.62 -2.02
CA VAL A 73 -0.76 -8.79 -1.09
C VAL A 73 -2.15 -9.12 -0.58
N LYS A 74 -2.96 -8.11 -0.24
CA LYS A 74 -4.35 -8.29 0.19
C LYS A 74 -5.19 -8.94 -0.89
N LYS A 75 -5.05 -8.48 -2.13
CA LYS A 75 -5.70 -9.09 -3.28
C LYS A 75 -5.25 -10.53 -3.50
N ALA A 76 -3.94 -10.79 -3.41
CA ALA A 76 -3.39 -12.14 -3.55
C ALA A 76 -3.99 -13.11 -2.54
N GLY A 77 -4.05 -12.72 -1.26
CA GLY A 77 -4.67 -13.52 -0.21
C GLY A 77 -6.14 -13.83 -0.51
N ALA A 78 -6.90 -12.81 -0.92
CA ALA A 78 -8.31 -12.97 -1.26
C ALA A 78 -8.53 -13.89 -2.49
N LEU A 79 -7.69 -13.78 -3.52
CA LEU A 79 -7.71 -14.69 -4.68
C LEU A 79 -7.44 -16.13 -4.27
N ILE A 80 -6.46 -16.38 -3.41
CA ILE A 80 -6.19 -17.70 -2.85
C ILE A 80 -7.39 -18.19 -2.03
N GLY A 81 -8.00 -17.31 -1.23
CA GLY A 81 -9.23 -17.61 -0.50
C GLY A 81 -10.43 -17.98 -1.39
N CYS A 82 -10.46 -17.46 -2.63
CA CYS A 82 -11.42 -17.86 -3.66
C CYS A 82 -11.06 -19.17 -4.40
N GLY A 83 -9.92 -19.79 -4.09
CA GLY A 83 -9.39 -20.94 -4.84
C GLY A 83 -8.71 -20.59 -6.17
N ARG A 84 -8.50 -19.30 -6.47
CA ARG A 84 -7.83 -18.80 -7.69
C ARG A 84 -6.32 -18.75 -7.47
N LEU A 85 -5.71 -19.92 -7.28
CA LEU A 85 -4.34 -20.05 -6.79
C LEU A 85 -3.30 -19.40 -7.71
N ASP A 86 -3.35 -19.69 -9.02
CA ASP A 86 -2.36 -19.15 -9.97
C ASP A 86 -2.39 -17.62 -10.04
N GLU A 87 -3.61 -17.05 -10.02
CA GLU A 87 -3.77 -15.59 -9.99
C GLU A 87 -3.28 -14.99 -8.67
N GLY A 88 -3.57 -15.66 -7.55
CA GLY A 88 -3.07 -15.25 -6.24
C GLY A 88 -1.55 -15.25 -6.17
N PHE A 89 -0.91 -16.28 -6.70
CA PHE A 89 0.55 -16.35 -6.77
C PHE A 89 1.15 -15.32 -7.72
N ALA A 90 0.51 -15.02 -8.85
CA ALA A 90 0.95 -13.95 -9.75
C ALA A 90 0.90 -12.57 -9.07
N GLU A 91 -0.14 -12.32 -8.29
CA GLU A 91 -0.21 -11.07 -7.50
C GLU A 91 0.83 -11.04 -6.36
N LEU A 92 1.20 -12.17 -5.74
CA LEU A 92 2.32 -12.22 -4.81
C LEU A 92 3.65 -11.86 -5.50
N ASP A 93 3.93 -12.41 -6.69
CA ASP A 93 5.13 -12.05 -7.46
C ASP A 93 5.18 -10.53 -7.73
N ARG A 94 4.04 -9.95 -8.15
CA ARG A 94 3.90 -8.51 -8.37
C ARG A 94 4.15 -7.70 -7.09
N ALA A 95 3.55 -8.10 -5.99
CA ALA A 95 3.69 -7.42 -4.70
C ALA A 95 5.15 -7.40 -4.23
N PHE A 96 5.84 -8.54 -4.30
CA PHE A 96 7.24 -8.63 -3.88
C PHE A 96 8.17 -7.81 -4.79
N ALA A 97 7.91 -7.76 -6.10
CA ALA A 97 8.65 -6.88 -7.00
C ALA A 97 8.49 -5.39 -6.64
N LEU A 98 7.29 -4.96 -6.23
CA LEU A 98 7.04 -3.60 -5.76
C LEU A 98 7.75 -3.31 -4.44
N TYR A 99 7.70 -4.25 -3.48
CA TYR A 99 8.42 -4.11 -2.21
C TYR A 99 9.92 -4.03 -2.37
N GLU A 100 10.50 -4.85 -3.23
CA GLU A 100 11.93 -4.81 -3.53
C GLU A 100 12.36 -3.46 -4.14
N ARG A 101 11.49 -2.83 -4.93
CA ARG A 101 11.72 -1.47 -5.42
C ARG A 101 11.62 -0.44 -4.29
N TRP A 102 10.58 -0.54 -3.47
CA TRP A 102 10.35 0.36 -2.33
C TRP A 102 11.53 0.36 -1.34
N ILE A 103 12.01 -0.80 -0.96
CA ILE A 103 13.09 -0.95 0.02
C ILE A 103 14.43 -0.39 -0.49
N LYS A 104 14.65 -0.39 -1.81
CA LYS A 104 15.85 0.19 -2.42
C LYS A 104 15.89 1.72 -2.35
N ILE A 105 14.76 2.38 -2.11
CA ILE A 105 14.73 3.83 -1.93
C ILE A 105 15.26 4.14 -0.53
N PRO A 106 16.32 4.95 -0.40
CA PRO A 106 16.87 5.28 0.91
C PRO A 106 15.89 6.08 1.78
N ASP A 107 15.93 5.85 3.08
CA ASP A 107 15.24 6.70 4.05
C ASP A 107 15.73 8.15 3.94
N GLY A 108 14.82 9.10 4.16
CA GLY A 108 15.10 10.52 3.96
C GLY A 108 14.92 11.00 2.52
N THR A 109 14.66 10.08 1.55
CA THR A 109 14.35 10.49 0.17
C THR A 109 13.02 11.22 0.12
N LEU A 110 13.00 12.40 -0.52
CA LEU A 110 11.77 13.15 -0.76
C LEU A 110 11.10 12.65 -2.05
N LEU A 111 9.99 11.97 -1.90
CA LEU A 111 9.22 11.35 -2.97
C LEU A 111 8.01 12.21 -3.33
N GLY A 112 7.88 12.55 -4.61
CA GLY A 112 6.72 13.26 -5.16
C GLY A 112 5.72 12.33 -5.82
N PHE A 113 4.54 12.88 -6.11
CA PHE A 113 3.46 12.18 -6.83
C PHE A 113 3.58 12.32 -8.36
N GLY A 114 4.80 12.56 -8.86
CA GLY A 114 5.05 12.81 -10.27
C GLY A 114 4.50 14.15 -10.72
N GLU A 115 4.04 14.24 -11.98
CA GLU A 115 3.48 15.45 -12.57
C GLU A 115 2.01 15.70 -12.19
N SER A 116 1.48 14.95 -11.22
CA SER A 116 0.10 15.14 -10.78
C SER A 116 -0.05 16.45 -10.01
N ASP A 117 -0.77 17.39 -10.57
CA ASP A 117 -1.14 18.67 -9.92
C ASP A 117 -2.02 18.48 -8.68
N LEU A 118 -2.61 17.30 -8.50
CA LEU A 118 -3.50 16.97 -7.38
C LEU A 118 -2.84 17.17 -6.01
N PHE A 119 -1.54 16.96 -5.92
CA PHE A 119 -0.80 17.10 -4.66
C PHE A 119 0.00 18.41 -4.59
N GLY A 120 -0.22 19.34 -5.56
CA GLY A 120 0.38 20.68 -5.52
C GLY A 120 1.89 20.72 -5.38
N GLY A 121 2.60 19.69 -5.86
CA GLY A 121 4.06 19.58 -5.74
C GLY A 121 4.54 19.15 -4.35
N ALA A 122 3.65 18.72 -3.46
CA ALA A 122 4.03 18.16 -2.17
C ALA A 122 4.92 16.91 -2.34
N LYS A 123 5.90 16.76 -1.44
CA LYS A 123 6.80 15.60 -1.38
C LYS A 123 6.70 14.95 -0.02
N ILE A 124 6.84 13.64 0.01
CA ILE A 124 6.80 12.83 1.22
C ILE A 124 8.21 12.37 1.54
N ASN A 125 8.60 12.56 2.78
CA ASN A 125 9.86 12.02 3.28
C ASN A 125 9.70 10.53 3.58
N LYS A 126 10.41 9.68 2.82
CA LYS A 126 10.42 8.24 3.08
C LYS A 126 11.06 7.96 4.43
N CYS A 127 10.34 7.25 5.29
CA CYS A 127 10.84 6.80 6.57
C CYS A 127 10.11 5.53 7.01
N ASP A 128 10.80 4.40 6.98
CA ASP A 128 10.21 3.09 7.29
C ASP A 128 9.96 2.85 8.79
N SER A 129 10.52 3.71 9.66
CA SER A 129 10.42 3.57 11.12
C SER A 129 9.47 4.56 11.80
N ALA A 130 8.87 5.49 11.06
CA ALA A 130 8.05 6.56 11.64
C ALA A 130 6.58 6.16 11.77
N ASN A 131 5.98 6.54 12.91
CA ASN A 131 4.53 6.41 13.12
C ASN A 131 3.71 7.47 12.36
N ARG A 132 4.39 8.41 11.69
CA ARG A 132 3.79 9.50 10.95
C ARG A 132 4.68 9.90 9.77
N VAL A 133 4.06 10.41 8.72
CA VAL A 133 4.72 10.82 7.50
C VAL A 133 4.97 12.33 7.51
N GLU A 134 6.20 12.74 7.26
CA GLU A 134 6.56 14.14 7.04
C GLU A 134 6.28 14.52 5.59
N ILE A 135 5.50 15.58 5.40
CA ILE A 135 5.15 16.12 4.09
C ILE A 135 5.81 17.49 3.94
N HIS A 136 6.57 17.64 2.86
CA HIS A 136 7.23 18.88 2.47
C HIS A 136 6.40 19.58 1.41
N MET A 137 5.99 20.81 1.68
CA MET A 137 5.24 21.64 0.76
C MET A 137 6.16 22.47 -0.15
N PRO A 138 5.69 22.88 -1.35
CA PRO A 138 6.51 23.70 -2.28
C PRO A 138 6.96 25.04 -1.72
N ASP A 139 6.24 25.61 -0.77
CA ASP A 139 6.58 26.86 -0.08
C ASP A 139 7.66 26.69 1.01
N GLY A 140 8.20 25.46 1.14
CA GLY A 140 9.21 25.13 2.16
C GLY A 140 8.62 24.76 3.53
N SER A 141 7.31 24.90 3.71
CA SER A 141 6.66 24.47 4.95
C SER A 141 6.62 22.95 5.06
N LYS A 142 6.50 22.44 6.30
CA LYS A 142 6.39 21.04 6.62
C LYS A 142 5.12 20.77 7.41
N THR A 143 4.49 19.66 7.11
CA THR A 143 3.35 19.15 7.88
C THR A 143 3.51 17.66 8.14
N TRP A 144 2.62 17.09 8.95
CA TRP A 144 2.69 15.68 9.32
C TRP A 144 1.35 15.00 9.06
N CYS A 145 1.41 13.83 8.44
CA CYS A 145 0.28 12.94 8.31
C CYS A 145 0.43 11.78 9.29
N PRO A 146 -0.53 11.57 10.20
CA PRO A 146 -0.48 10.45 11.16
C PRO A 146 -0.78 9.10 10.52
N TYR A 147 -1.08 9.08 9.23
CA TYR A 147 -1.56 7.89 8.52
C TYR A 147 -0.50 7.35 7.55
N MET A 148 0.56 6.80 8.10
CA MET A 148 1.63 6.15 7.33
C MET A 148 1.09 5.09 6.36
N TRP A 149 0.07 4.34 6.75
CA TRP A 149 -0.56 3.30 5.95
C TRP A 149 -1.18 3.77 4.63
N LEU A 150 -1.39 5.08 4.43
CA LEU A 150 -1.82 5.64 3.14
C LEU A 150 -0.72 5.56 2.09
N PHE A 151 0.55 5.50 2.53
CA PHE A 151 1.70 5.59 1.64
C PHE A 151 2.48 4.29 1.57
N TRP A 152 2.60 3.56 2.68
CA TRP A 152 3.32 2.28 2.71
C TRP A 152 2.92 1.41 3.90
N GLN A 153 3.24 0.13 3.77
CA GLN A 153 3.19 -0.84 4.85
C GLN A 153 4.59 -1.40 5.10
N MET A 154 4.84 -1.79 6.33
CA MET A 154 6.13 -2.38 6.70
C MET A 154 6.21 -3.83 6.20
N PRO A 155 7.37 -4.28 5.71
CA PRO A 155 7.56 -5.68 5.32
C PRO A 155 7.22 -6.70 6.42
N SER A 156 7.40 -6.31 7.69
CA SER A 156 6.98 -7.11 8.85
C SER A 156 5.48 -7.38 8.91
N ASP A 157 4.65 -6.42 8.46
CA ASP A 157 3.21 -6.59 8.42
C ASP A 157 2.81 -7.62 7.37
N ILE A 158 3.51 -7.66 6.24
CA ILE A 158 3.28 -8.64 5.20
C ILE A 158 3.59 -10.04 5.66
N LEU A 159 4.74 -10.22 6.34
CA LEU A 159 5.07 -11.51 6.94
C LEU A 159 3.96 -11.97 7.89
N LYS A 160 3.50 -11.08 8.77
CA LYS A 160 2.40 -11.34 9.68
C LYS A 160 1.12 -11.74 8.93
N TYR A 161 0.75 -11.04 7.85
CA TYR A 161 -0.42 -11.39 7.05
C TYR A 161 -0.30 -12.79 6.46
N MET A 162 0.82 -13.09 5.82
CA MET A 162 1.06 -14.40 5.19
C MET A 162 1.06 -15.54 6.21
N GLU A 163 1.54 -15.30 7.43
CA GLU A 163 1.57 -16.31 8.50
C GLU A 163 0.22 -16.50 9.20
N SER A 164 -0.62 -15.44 9.31
CA SER A 164 -1.81 -15.46 10.16
C SER A 164 -3.14 -15.49 9.41
N TRP A 165 -3.20 -15.01 8.16
CA TRP A 165 -4.48 -14.91 7.48
C TRP A 165 -5.04 -16.27 7.05
N PRO A 166 -6.35 -16.53 7.30
CA PRO A 166 -6.97 -17.81 7.00
C PRO A 166 -6.94 -18.16 5.51
N TRP A 167 -6.95 -17.17 4.61
CA TRP A 167 -6.89 -17.43 3.16
C TRP A 167 -5.62 -18.11 2.70
N PHE A 168 -4.50 -17.91 3.41
CA PHE A 168 -3.24 -18.58 3.08
C PHE A 168 -3.13 -20.00 3.64
N GLU A 169 -4.09 -20.45 4.46
CA GLU A 169 -4.02 -21.77 5.10
C GLU A 169 -3.95 -22.90 4.09
N ALA A 170 -4.72 -22.81 3.00
CA ALA A 170 -4.76 -23.81 1.94
C ALA A 170 -3.40 -24.00 1.23
N VAL A 171 -2.53 -22.98 1.24
CA VAL A 171 -1.24 -22.99 0.52
C VAL A 171 -0.02 -22.99 1.43
N ARG A 172 -0.18 -22.91 2.76
CA ARG A 172 0.96 -22.86 3.72
C ARG A 172 1.90 -24.04 3.60
N GLY A 173 1.38 -25.21 3.22
CA GLY A 173 2.17 -26.40 2.98
C GLY A 173 2.95 -26.41 1.67
N GLU A 174 2.64 -25.54 0.74
CA GLU A 174 3.27 -25.52 -0.58
C GLU A 174 4.67 -24.93 -0.54
N GLU A 175 5.60 -25.54 -1.27
CA GLU A 175 6.99 -25.07 -1.38
C GLU A 175 7.05 -23.66 -1.94
N ARG A 176 6.24 -23.36 -2.96
CA ARG A 176 6.13 -22.04 -3.57
C ARG A 176 5.73 -20.98 -2.53
N PHE A 177 4.74 -21.25 -1.69
CA PHE A 177 4.30 -20.31 -0.66
C PHE A 177 5.37 -20.12 0.44
N ARG A 178 6.02 -21.20 0.85
CA ARG A 178 7.14 -21.11 1.81
C ARG A 178 8.28 -20.24 1.31
N ALA A 179 8.55 -20.25 0.00
CA ALA A 179 9.54 -19.34 -0.61
C ALA A 179 9.15 -17.86 -0.43
N TYR A 180 7.87 -17.49 -0.55
CA TYR A 180 7.42 -16.11 -0.27
C TYR A 180 7.52 -15.74 1.20
N ILE A 181 7.21 -16.66 2.13
CA ILE A 181 7.46 -16.45 3.56
C ILE A 181 8.94 -16.15 3.82
N GLY A 182 9.84 -16.92 3.21
CA GLY A 182 11.29 -16.67 3.28
C GLY A 182 11.68 -15.29 2.74
N LYS A 183 11.14 -14.89 1.59
CA LYS A 183 11.35 -13.54 1.03
C LYS A 183 10.86 -12.46 1.99
N ALA A 184 9.64 -12.56 2.52
CA ALA A 184 9.06 -11.59 3.44
C ALA A 184 9.90 -11.45 4.72
N ARG A 185 10.41 -12.56 5.26
CA ARG A 185 11.29 -12.56 6.43
C ARG A 185 12.60 -11.84 6.14
N ASN A 186 13.25 -12.15 5.02
CA ASN A 186 14.50 -11.50 4.62
C ASN A 186 14.32 -9.97 4.41
N LEU A 187 13.20 -9.54 3.86
CA LEU A 187 12.88 -8.12 3.69
C LEU A 187 12.63 -7.44 5.05
N SER A 188 11.96 -8.12 5.96
CA SER A 188 11.71 -7.63 7.33
C SER A 188 12.98 -7.47 8.16
N GLU A 189 13.98 -8.34 7.96
CA GLU A 189 15.26 -8.30 8.68
C GLU A 189 16.20 -7.20 8.17
N LYS A 190 16.13 -6.87 6.89
CA LYS A 190 16.96 -5.80 6.30
C LYS A 190 16.52 -4.39 6.70
N ASN A 191 15.33 -4.24 7.25
CA ASN A 191 14.74 -2.97 7.67
C ASN A 191 14.78 -2.76 9.20
N LYS A 192 15.55 -3.57 9.91
CA LYS A 192 15.88 -3.36 11.34
C LYS A 192 17.23 -2.66 11.46
#